data_90e311e841f8029053969d3705d2afc9
#
_entry.id   90e311e841f8029053969d3705d2afc9
#
_cell.length_a   1.000
_cell.length_b   1.000
_cell.length_c   1.000
_cell.angle_alpha   90.00
_cell.angle_beta   90.00
_cell.angle_gamma   90.00
#
_symmetry.space_group_name_H-M   'P 1'
#
loop_
_entity.id
_entity.type
_entity.pdbx_description
1 polymer ?
#
loop_
_entity_poly.entity_id
_entity_poly.type
_entity_poly.pdbx_seq_one_letter_code
_entity_poly.pdbx_strand_id
1 'polypeptide(L)'
;MSARGAERASAWAPAALVFNAFVWGTSWWPLRHLQAHGLHPLWTTALVFALACFTIAAVRPKAVGQLLHTPALWLLVVAAGCTNAAFNWAIVIGDVVRVVLLFYLMPLWTVLLARAVLGERLTRRAALRVALGTAGAAIVLWPEGQGSAIGSGAVSTVEALPVPRSLADWLGVVGGFSFACNNVLLRREASRPEEGRSLAMFAGGAIVAGALALALTAAGSVAPPPGPAAPWLVVLVALTVAFIASNLALQYGAARLPANRTAVVMLTEVVFASLSALALGGGALTARLAIGGALIVGGALLAALEPGR
;
A
#
# COMPACT_ATOMS: atom_id res chain seq x y z
N MET A 1 -25.02 -22.86 -11.20
CA MET A 1 -23.65 -22.90 -11.76
C MET A 1 -23.20 -24.35 -11.75
N SER A 2 -22.75 -24.92 -12.90
CA SER A 2 -22.28 -26.30 -12.96
C SER A 2 -20.97 -26.46 -12.18
N ALA A 3 -20.70 -27.63 -11.61
CA ALA A 3 -19.45 -27.93 -10.86
C ALA A 3 -18.18 -27.57 -11.67
N ARG A 4 -18.19 -27.82 -12.99
CA ARG A 4 -17.12 -27.39 -13.91
C ARG A 4 -16.95 -25.86 -14.02
N GLY A 5 -18.01 -25.07 -13.82
CA GLY A 5 -17.94 -23.61 -13.79
C GLY A 5 -17.27 -23.09 -12.50
N ALA A 6 -17.53 -23.74 -11.37
CA ALA A 6 -16.92 -23.42 -10.08
C ALA A 6 -15.43 -23.79 -10.04
N GLU A 7 -15.03 -24.93 -10.60
CA GLU A 7 -13.62 -25.34 -10.72
C GLU A 7 -12.82 -24.39 -11.62
N ARG A 8 -13.38 -24.01 -12.80
CA ARG A 8 -12.75 -23.02 -13.68
C ARG A 8 -12.61 -21.65 -13.02
N ALA A 9 -13.65 -21.19 -12.31
CA ALA A 9 -13.60 -19.93 -11.57
C ALA A 9 -12.53 -19.95 -10.45
N SER A 10 -12.35 -21.08 -9.78
CA SER A 10 -11.29 -21.23 -8.77
C SER A 10 -9.87 -21.23 -9.38
N ALA A 11 -9.71 -21.74 -10.60
CA ALA A 11 -8.42 -21.79 -11.30
C ALA A 11 -7.88 -20.39 -11.68
N TRP A 12 -8.74 -19.41 -11.93
CA TRP A 12 -8.34 -18.02 -12.27
C TRP A 12 -8.06 -17.15 -11.03
N ALA A 13 -8.41 -17.60 -9.83
CA ALA A 13 -8.25 -16.79 -8.63
C ALA A 13 -6.79 -16.40 -8.33
N PRO A 14 -5.78 -17.29 -8.45
CA PRO A 14 -4.37 -16.90 -8.30
C PRO A 14 -3.93 -15.88 -9.35
N ALA A 15 -4.34 -16.06 -10.62
CA ALA A 15 -3.99 -15.13 -11.70
C ALA A 15 -4.57 -13.72 -11.46
N ALA A 16 -5.79 -13.63 -10.94
CA ALA A 16 -6.41 -12.36 -10.58
C ALA A 16 -5.62 -11.63 -9.46
N LEU A 17 -5.13 -12.37 -8.46
CA LEU A 17 -4.29 -11.80 -7.39
C LEU A 17 -2.91 -11.38 -7.91
N VAL A 18 -2.30 -12.16 -8.81
CA VAL A 18 -1.04 -11.79 -9.47
C VAL A 18 -1.23 -10.52 -10.31
N PHE A 19 -2.35 -10.39 -11.03
CA PHE A 19 -2.68 -9.17 -11.76
C PHE A 19 -2.80 -7.96 -10.82
N ASN A 20 -3.47 -8.12 -9.67
CA ASN A 20 -3.53 -7.06 -8.67
C ASN A 20 -2.12 -6.67 -8.19
N ALA A 21 -1.30 -7.64 -7.82
CA ALA A 21 0.07 -7.43 -7.37
C ALA A 21 0.94 -6.76 -8.45
N PHE A 22 0.75 -7.13 -9.72
CA PHE A 22 1.42 -6.50 -10.86
C PHE A 22 1.05 -5.02 -10.98
N VAL A 23 -0.25 -4.71 -10.96
CA VAL A 23 -0.71 -3.31 -11.07
C VAL A 23 -0.13 -2.44 -9.96
N TRP A 24 -0.20 -2.88 -8.70
CA TRP A 24 0.35 -2.12 -7.58
C TRP A 24 1.87 -2.04 -7.61
N GLY A 25 2.56 -3.15 -7.87
CA GLY A 25 4.02 -3.19 -7.93
C GLY A 25 4.62 -2.34 -9.07
N THR A 26 3.85 -2.08 -10.14
CA THR A 26 4.32 -1.27 -11.27
C THR A 26 3.72 0.14 -11.32
N SER A 27 2.78 0.46 -10.43
CA SER A 27 2.05 1.76 -10.40
C SER A 27 2.96 2.98 -10.16
N TRP A 28 4.11 2.78 -9.57
CA TRP A 28 5.09 3.84 -9.32
C TRP A 28 5.53 4.53 -10.63
N TRP A 29 5.64 3.78 -11.73
CA TRP A 29 6.08 4.32 -13.01
C TRP A 29 5.09 5.31 -13.63
N PRO A 30 3.78 4.99 -13.84
CA PRO A 30 2.81 5.98 -14.31
C PRO A 30 2.61 7.13 -13.31
N LEU A 31 2.73 6.90 -11.99
CA LEU A 31 2.67 7.97 -11.00
C LEU A 31 3.83 8.96 -11.15
N ARG A 32 5.08 8.48 -11.35
CA ARG A 32 6.23 9.34 -11.64
C ARG A 32 6.10 10.06 -12.97
N HIS A 33 5.54 9.38 -13.97
CA HIS A 33 5.27 10.02 -15.27
C HIS A 33 4.30 11.20 -15.11
N LEU A 34 3.22 11.05 -14.33
CA LEU A 34 2.28 12.13 -14.05
C LEU A 34 2.96 13.28 -13.27
N GLN A 35 3.83 12.96 -12.32
CA GLN A 35 4.62 13.98 -11.61
C GLN A 35 5.54 14.76 -12.55
N ALA A 36 6.19 14.09 -13.48
CA ALA A 36 7.05 14.74 -14.48
C ALA A 36 6.27 15.74 -15.37
N HIS A 37 4.95 15.57 -15.48
CA HIS A 37 4.04 16.50 -16.16
C HIS A 37 3.43 17.56 -15.22
N GLY A 38 3.98 17.72 -14.02
CA GLY A 38 3.57 18.73 -13.06
C GLY A 38 2.42 18.33 -12.12
N LEU A 39 1.93 17.09 -12.21
CA LEU A 39 0.86 16.63 -11.35
C LEU A 39 1.43 15.99 -10.06
N HIS A 40 1.39 16.73 -8.96
CA HIS A 40 1.89 16.26 -7.66
C HIS A 40 1.22 14.92 -7.26
N PRO A 41 1.92 13.95 -6.63
CA PRO A 41 1.38 12.64 -6.26
C PRO A 41 0.06 12.67 -5.46
N LEU A 42 -0.12 13.66 -4.60
CA LEU A 42 -1.37 13.86 -3.87
C LEU A 42 -2.52 14.24 -4.80
N TRP A 43 -2.29 15.14 -5.77
CA TRP A 43 -3.29 15.49 -6.78
C TRP A 43 -3.60 14.30 -7.67
N THR A 44 -2.58 13.56 -8.10
CA THR A 44 -2.77 12.31 -8.87
C THR A 44 -3.65 11.33 -8.11
N THR A 45 -3.31 11.07 -6.84
CA THR A 45 -4.10 10.14 -6.00
C THR A 45 -5.53 10.65 -5.85
N ALA A 46 -5.73 11.93 -5.53
CA ALA A 46 -7.06 12.52 -5.37
C ALA A 46 -7.92 12.36 -6.63
N LEU A 47 -7.37 12.68 -7.81
CA LEU A 47 -8.09 12.64 -9.09
C LEU A 47 -8.40 11.21 -9.53
N VAL A 48 -7.42 10.30 -9.46
CA VAL A 48 -7.60 8.87 -9.80
C VAL A 48 -8.69 8.25 -8.92
N PHE A 49 -8.61 8.48 -7.61
CA PHE A 49 -9.57 7.91 -6.66
C PHE A 49 -10.94 8.60 -6.71
N ALA A 50 -11.01 9.90 -7.01
CA ALA A 50 -12.28 10.59 -7.24
C ALA A 50 -12.99 10.05 -8.48
N LEU A 51 -12.26 9.83 -9.57
CA LEU A 51 -12.82 9.24 -10.79
C LEU A 51 -13.29 7.80 -10.56
N ALA A 52 -12.54 7.01 -9.78
CA ALA A 52 -12.94 5.67 -9.37
C ALA A 52 -14.22 5.70 -8.49
N CYS A 53 -14.28 6.61 -7.51
CA CYS A 53 -15.49 6.83 -6.70
C CYS A 53 -16.70 7.17 -7.53
N PHE A 54 -16.55 8.10 -8.47
CA PHE A 54 -17.63 8.49 -9.39
C PHE A 54 -18.11 7.28 -10.19
N THR A 55 -17.18 6.50 -10.75
CA THR A 55 -17.50 5.29 -11.51
C THR A 55 -18.26 4.27 -10.67
N ILE A 56 -17.78 4.00 -9.43
CA ILE A 56 -18.42 3.04 -8.52
C ILE A 56 -19.80 3.55 -8.10
N ALA A 57 -19.93 4.84 -7.76
CA ALA A 57 -21.21 5.43 -7.36
C ALA A 57 -22.25 5.38 -8.49
N ALA A 58 -21.83 5.60 -9.73
CA ALA A 58 -22.70 5.52 -10.91
C ALA A 58 -23.18 4.07 -11.16
N VAL A 59 -22.29 3.07 -11.01
CA VAL A 59 -22.62 1.65 -11.24
C VAL A 59 -23.32 1.02 -10.04
N ARG A 60 -23.02 1.47 -8.82
CA ARG A 60 -23.52 0.93 -7.55
C ARG A 60 -24.05 2.03 -6.62
N PRO A 61 -25.16 2.72 -6.99
CA PRO A 61 -25.65 3.89 -6.24
C PRO A 61 -25.98 3.59 -4.78
N LYS A 62 -26.34 2.35 -4.44
CA LYS A 62 -26.60 1.92 -3.05
C LYS A 62 -25.36 2.03 -2.17
N ALA A 63 -24.15 1.93 -2.72
CA ALA A 63 -22.91 2.07 -1.97
C ALA A 63 -22.77 3.46 -1.33
N VAL A 64 -23.27 4.50 -2.00
CA VAL A 64 -23.25 5.88 -1.47
C VAL A 64 -24.10 5.99 -0.20
N GLY A 65 -25.33 5.48 -0.24
CA GLY A 65 -26.18 5.45 0.95
C GLY A 65 -25.57 4.65 2.10
N GLN A 66 -24.96 3.50 1.80
CA GLN A 66 -24.26 2.68 2.80
C GLN A 66 -23.10 3.45 3.46
N LEU A 67 -22.28 4.17 2.68
CA LEU A 67 -21.18 4.97 3.18
C LEU A 67 -21.68 6.11 4.08
N LEU A 68 -22.67 6.87 3.62
CA LEU A 68 -23.17 8.05 4.33
C LEU A 68 -23.86 7.70 5.65
N HIS A 69 -24.59 6.58 5.69
CA HIS A 69 -25.36 6.18 6.88
C HIS A 69 -24.61 5.24 7.82
N THR A 70 -23.31 4.95 7.56
CA THR A 70 -22.52 4.04 8.38
C THR A 70 -21.27 4.74 8.93
N PRO A 71 -21.32 5.31 10.15
CA PRO A 71 -20.18 6.04 10.73
C PRO A 71 -18.87 5.23 10.78
N ALA A 72 -18.96 3.90 11.00
CA ALA A 72 -17.80 3.04 11.05
C ALA A 72 -17.01 2.99 9.71
N LEU A 73 -17.68 3.19 8.57
CA LEU A 73 -17.02 3.24 7.26
C LEU A 73 -16.16 4.50 7.09
N TRP A 74 -16.41 5.58 7.83
CA TRP A 74 -15.57 6.77 7.80
C TRP A 74 -14.20 6.55 8.42
N LEU A 75 -14.07 5.64 9.41
CA LEU A 75 -12.75 5.20 9.89
C LEU A 75 -11.98 4.47 8.77
N LEU A 76 -12.70 3.69 7.96
CA LEU A 76 -12.11 3.03 6.80
C LEU A 76 -11.70 4.03 5.72
N VAL A 77 -12.50 5.09 5.48
CA VAL A 77 -12.14 6.22 4.62
C VAL A 77 -10.81 6.84 5.06
N VAL A 78 -10.66 7.15 6.34
CA VAL A 78 -9.43 7.76 6.85
C VAL A 78 -8.25 6.80 6.72
N ALA A 79 -8.38 5.54 7.16
CA ALA A 79 -7.29 4.57 7.10
C ALA A 79 -6.85 4.27 5.66
N ALA A 80 -7.78 4.02 4.75
CA ALA A 80 -7.48 3.79 3.34
C ALA A 80 -6.92 5.05 2.66
N GLY A 81 -7.45 6.22 3.02
CA GLY A 81 -6.98 7.50 2.50
C GLY A 81 -5.54 7.81 2.90
N CYS A 82 -5.21 7.66 4.18
CA CYS A 82 -3.84 7.81 4.66
C CYS A 82 -2.89 6.80 4.00
N THR A 83 -3.34 5.55 3.83
CA THR A 83 -2.57 4.52 3.10
C THR A 83 -2.22 4.97 1.70
N ASN A 84 -3.23 5.33 0.90
CA ASN A 84 -3.03 5.68 -0.51
C ASN A 84 -2.26 6.99 -0.69
N ALA A 85 -2.55 8.02 0.12
CA ALA A 85 -1.83 9.29 0.08
C ALA A 85 -0.35 9.09 0.42
N ALA A 86 -0.05 8.38 1.51
CA ALA A 86 1.32 8.17 1.97
C ALA A 86 2.09 7.26 1.00
N PHE A 87 1.53 6.10 0.62
CA PHE A 87 2.20 5.14 -0.24
C PHE A 87 2.48 5.72 -1.64
N ASN A 88 1.46 6.29 -2.31
CA ASN A 88 1.62 6.83 -3.64
C ASN A 88 2.60 8.02 -3.67
N TRP A 89 2.61 8.84 -2.64
CA TRP A 89 3.60 9.91 -2.54
C TRP A 89 5.00 9.35 -2.32
N ALA A 90 5.16 8.40 -1.39
CA ALA A 90 6.43 7.79 -1.06
C ALA A 90 7.13 7.14 -2.26
N ILE A 91 6.41 6.30 -3.04
CA ILE A 91 6.99 5.58 -4.19
C ILE A 91 7.37 6.49 -5.35
N VAL A 92 6.78 7.69 -5.39
CA VAL A 92 7.12 8.68 -6.42
C VAL A 92 8.42 9.41 -6.07
N ILE A 93 8.61 9.82 -4.80
CA ILE A 93 9.76 10.64 -4.37
C ILE A 93 10.94 9.84 -3.83
N GLY A 94 10.74 8.56 -3.48
CA GLY A 94 11.75 7.70 -2.86
C GLY A 94 12.25 6.57 -3.77
N ASP A 95 13.20 5.79 -3.26
CA ASP A 95 13.57 4.51 -3.85
C ASP A 95 12.40 3.53 -3.72
N VAL A 96 11.91 3.00 -4.85
CA VAL A 96 10.71 2.16 -4.89
C VAL A 96 10.88 0.90 -4.07
N VAL A 97 12.02 0.22 -4.17
CA VAL A 97 12.28 -1.03 -3.43
C VAL A 97 12.27 -0.76 -1.93
N ARG A 98 12.97 0.30 -1.50
CA ARG A 98 13.04 0.71 -0.09
C ARG A 98 11.67 1.07 0.47
N VAL A 99 10.90 1.88 -0.25
CA VAL A 99 9.55 2.30 0.16
C VAL A 99 8.61 1.10 0.29
N VAL A 100 8.60 0.21 -0.71
CA VAL A 100 7.77 -1.00 -0.69
C VAL A 100 8.15 -1.90 0.48
N LEU A 101 9.43 -2.08 0.78
CA LEU A 101 9.87 -2.87 1.94
C LEU A 101 9.42 -2.25 3.26
N LEU A 102 9.50 -0.92 3.42
CA LEU A 102 9.02 -0.23 4.62
C LEU A 102 7.49 -0.32 4.76
N PHE A 103 6.76 -0.25 3.66
CA PHE A 103 5.33 -0.48 3.64
C PHE A 103 4.98 -1.91 4.08
N TYR A 104 5.77 -2.91 3.65
CA TYR A 104 5.60 -4.31 4.04
C TYR A 104 5.93 -4.63 5.50
N LEU A 105 6.20 -3.61 6.35
CA LEU A 105 6.09 -3.72 7.80
C LEU A 105 4.63 -3.84 8.30
N MET A 106 3.64 -3.70 7.42
CA MET A 106 2.22 -3.82 7.76
C MET A 106 1.84 -5.08 8.56
N PRO A 107 2.41 -6.29 8.35
CA PRO A 107 2.07 -7.45 9.19
C PRO A 107 2.52 -7.29 10.64
N LEU A 108 3.64 -6.58 10.89
CA LEU A 108 4.09 -6.20 12.22
C LEU A 108 3.03 -5.33 12.92
N TRP A 109 2.62 -4.26 12.24
CA TRP A 109 1.60 -3.36 12.75
C TRP A 109 0.27 -4.06 12.98
N THR A 110 -0.12 -4.97 12.06
CA THR A 110 -1.36 -5.74 12.18
C THR A 110 -1.37 -6.61 13.44
N VAL A 111 -0.25 -7.24 13.79
CA VAL A 111 -0.12 -8.03 15.03
C VAL A 111 -0.27 -7.16 16.27
N LEU A 112 0.39 -5.99 16.28
CA LEU A 112 0.32 -5.06 17.41
C LEU A 112 -1.10 -4.48 17.59
N LEU A 113 -1.73 -4.08 16.48
CA LEU A 113 -3.10 -3.56 16.46
C LEU A 113 -4.14 -4.62 16.83
N ALA A 114 -4.01 -5.85 16.32
CA ALA A 114 -4.91 -6.94 16.68
C ALA A 114 -4.84 -7.25 18.20
N ARG A 115 -3.64 -7.20 18.79
CA ARG A 115 -3.49 -7.30 20.23
C ARG A 115 -4.17 -6.15 20.98
N ALA A 116 -3.94 -4.91 20.53
CA ALA A 116 -4.42 -3.72 21.23
C ALA A 116 -5.95 -3.53 21.08
N VAL A 117 -6.50 -3.81 19.89
CA VAL A 117 -7.90 -3.53 19.54
C VAL A 117 -8.80 -4.74 19.73
N LEU A 118 -8.31 -5.95 19.39
CA LEU A 118 -9.08 -7.19 19.41
C LEU A 118 -8.75 -8.06 20.63
N GLY A 119 -7.77 -7.69 21.47
CA GLY A 119 -7.36 -8.45 22.64
C GLY A 119 -6.68 -9.80 22.31
N GLU A 120 -6.21 -9.99 21.07
CA GLU A 120 -5.58 -11.23 20.63
C GLU A 120 -4.26 -11.48 21.39
N ARG A 121 -4.02 -12.73 21.78
CA ARG A 121 -2.77 -13.10 22.47
C ARG A 121 -1.61 -13.18 21.51
N LEU A 122 -0.45 -12.64 21.89
CA LEU A 122 0.79 -12.80 21.14
C LEU A 122 1.26 -14.26 21.21
N THR A 123 1.20 -14.95 20.09
CA THR A 123 1.76 -16.29 19.94
C THR A 123 3.28 -16.20 19.73
N ARG A 124 4.02 -17.30 19.98
CA ARG A 124 5.47 -17.35 19.65
C ARG A 124 5.76 -17.05 18.19
N ARG A 125 4.88 -17.50 17.28
CA ARG A 125 4.98 -17.22 15.83
C ARG A 125 4.76 -15.73 15.54
N ALA A 126 3.77 -15.10 16.20
CA ALA A 126 3.55 -13.67 16.08
C ALA A 126 4.77 -12.87 16.59
N ALA A 127 5.37 -13.27 17.71
CA ALA A 127 6.60 -12.65 18.22
C ALA A 127 7.78 -12.80 17.24
N LEU A 128 7.95 -13.97 16.61
CA LEU A 128 8.96 -14.19 15.58
C LEU A 128 8.76 -13.27 14.36
N ARG A 129 7.53 -13.10 13.88
CA ARG A 129 7.21 -12.17 12.78
C ARG A 129 7.57 -10.72 13.13
N VAL A 130 7.21 -10.31 14.34
CA VAL A 130 7.59 -8.99 14.87
C VAL A 130 9.11 -8.82 14.88
N ALA A 131 9.85 -9.81 15.39
CA ALA A 131 11.30 -9.78 15.44
C ALA A 131 11.94 -9.71 14.04
N LEU A 132 11.47 -10.53 13.08
CA LEU A 132 11.96 -10.53 11.71
C LEU A 132 11.66 -9.19 11.00
N GLY A 133 10.43 -8.67 11.13
CA GLY A 133 10.05 -7.39 10.55
C GLY A 133 10.87 -6.24 11.12
N THR A 134 11.06 -6.19 12.43
CA THR A 134 11.86 -5.15 13.11
C THR A 134 13.33 -5.24 12.74
N ALA A 135 13.92 -6.45 12.73
CA ALA A 135 15.31 -6.65 12.30
C ALA A 135 15.52 -6.25 10.84
N GLY A 136 14.60 -6.66 9.96
CA GLY A 136 14.64 -6.29 8.54
C GLY A 136 14.53 -4.78 8.33
N ALA A 137 13.61 -4.11 9.04
CA ALA A 137 13.48 -2.65 8.99
C ALA A 137 14.74 -1.95 9.51
N ALA A 138 15.32 -2.42 10.61
CA ALA A 138 16.57 -1.88 11.14
C ALA A 138 17.70 -1.97 10.09
N ILE A 139 17.80 -3.08 9.36
CA ILE A 139 18.79 -3.25 8.29
C ILE A 139 18.50 -2.30 7.11
N VAL A 140 17.26 -2.19 6.65
CA VAL A 140 16.85 -1.29 5.54
C VAL A 140 17.10 0.17 5.89
N LEU A 141 16.82 0.56 7.14
CA LEU A 141 16.97 1.93 7.64
C LEU A 141 18.39 2.26 8.13
N TRP A 142 19.29 1.28 8.16
CA TRP A 142 20.66 1.52 8.63
C TRP A 142 21.33 2.63 7.81
N PRO A 143 22.04 3.57 8.45
CA PRO A 143 22.70 4.68 7.77
C PRO A 143 23.67 4.21 6.70
N GLU A 144 23.66 4.87 5.54
CA GLU A 144 24.66 4.67 4.49
C GLU A 144 25.93 5.45 4.87
N GLY A 145 27.10 4.83 4.76
CA GLY A 145 28.38 5.53 4.91
C GLY A 145 29.14 5.30 6.21
N GLN A 146 28.65 4.53 7.18
CA GLN A 146 29.41 4.26 8.40
C GLN A 146 30.59 3.24 8.24
N GLY A 147 30.73 2.63 7.05
CA GLY A 147 31.85 1.72 6.78
C GLY A 147 33.20 2.40 6.52
N SER A 148 33.23 3.72 6.29
CA SER A 148 34.47 4.43 5.94
C SER A 148 34.88 5.50 6.96
N ALA A 149 34.10 5.71 8.03
CA ALA A 149 34.36 6.74 9.02
C ALA A 149 35.03 6.19 10.30
N ILE A 150 35.93 5.21 10.16
CA ILE A 150 36.90 4.92 11.23
C ILE A 150 38.00 5.98 11.14
N GLY A 151 37.73 7.19 11.59
CA GLY A 151 38.79 8.19 11.61
C GLY A 151 38.43 9.66 11.79
N SER A 152 37.19 10.08 11.84
CA SER A 152 36.90 11.51 12.02
C SER A 152 35.66 11.78 12.87
N GLY A 153 35.89 12.24 14.10
CA GLY A 153 35.00 13.05 14.90
C GLY A 153 33.63 12.47 15.26
N ALA A 154 33.26 12.56 16.52
CA ALA A 154 32.03 12.08 17.13
C ALA A 154 30.80 12.12 16.21
N VAL A 155 30.48 10.98 15.61
CA VAL A 155 29.15 10.74 15.00
C VAL A 155 28.14 10.84 16.14
N SER A 156 27.20 11.76 16.07
CA SER A 156 26.16 11.87 17.09
C SER A 156 25.44 10.51 17.18
N THR A 157 25.16 10.04 18.41
CA THR A 157 24.48 8.76 18.66
C THR A 157 23.13 8.65 17.92
N VAL A 158 22.50 9.77 17.60
CA VAL A 158 21.24 9.85 16.82
C VAL A 158 21.47 9.50 15.34
N GLU A 159 22.65 9.84 14.77
CA GLU A 159 23.00 9.48 13.38
C GLU A 159 23.31 7.99 13.20
N ALA A 160 23.55 7.28 14.29
CA ALA A 160 23.80 5.83 14.29
C ALA A 160 22.51 4.98 14.34
N LEU A 161 21.35 5.57 14.66
CA LEU A 161 20.10 4.82 14.81
C LEU A 161 19.47 4.46 13.46
N PRO A 162 18.90 3.25 13.31
CA PRO A 162 18.15 2.83 12.13
C PRO A 162 16.73 3.41 12.16
N VAL A 163 16.61 4.71 11.91
CA VAL A 163 15.34 5.43 11.87
C VAL A 163 15.06 5.97 10.47
N PRO A 164 13.77 6.18 10.10
CA PRO A 164 13.42 6.86 8.85
C PRO A 164 14.06 8.25 8.80
N ARG A 165 14.72 8.60 7.70
CA ARG A 165 15.46 9.87 7.54
C ARG A 165 14.90 10.76 6.45
N SER A 166 14.26 10.17 5.47
CA SER A 166 13.63 10.90 4.37
C SER A 166 12.11 10.96 4.55
N LEU A 167 11.48 11.94 3.89
CA LEU A 167 10.02 11.99 3.81
C LEU A 167 9.46 10.70 3.21
N ALA A 168 10.12 10.12 2.20
CA ALA A 168 9.72 8.86 1.58
C ALA A 168 9.75 7.69 2.57
N ASP A 169 10.76 7.60 3.45
CA ASP A 169 10.84 6.57 4.48
C ASP A 169 9.66 6.69 5.46
N TRP A 170 9.41 7.91 5.97
CA TRP A 170 8.30 8.16 6.89
C TRP A 170 6.95 7.84 6.25
N LEU A 171 6.74 8.28 5.01
CA LEU A 171 5.52 7.98 4.27
C LEU A 171 5.35 6.47 4.01
N GLY A 172 6.44 5.73 3.73
CA GLY A 172 6.41 4.27 3.59
C GLY A 172 5.95 3.59 4.88
N VAL A 173 6.51 3.98 6.03
CA VAL A 173 6.13 3.44 7.35
C VAL A 173 4.69 3.81 7.71
N VAL A 174 4.31 5.08 7.54
CA VAL A 174 2.94 5.57 7.80
C VAL A 174 1.92 4.87 6.90
N GLY A 175 2.26 4.68 5.62
CA GLY A 175 1.42 3.94 4.67
C GLY A 175 1.20 2.50 5.13
N GLY A 176 2.25 1.79 5.54
CA GLY A 176 2.17 0.43 6.07
C GLY A 176 1.36 0.33 7.37
N PHE A 177 1.53 1.27 8.29
CA PHE A 177 0.72 1.35 9.52
C PHE A 177 -0.76 1.61 9.21
N SER A 178 -1.05 2.59 8.35
CA SER A 178 -2.43 2.93 7.95
C SER A 178 -3.10 1.76 7.22
N PHE A 179 -2.35 1.00 6.42
CA PHE A 179 -2.84 -0.20 5.77
C PHE A 179 -3.15 -1.32 6.77
N ALA A 180 -2.35 -1.47 7.82
CA ALA A 180 -2.66 -2.38 8.92
C ALA A 180 -3.95 -1.98 9.65
N CYS A 181 -4.16 -0.69 9.93
CA CYS A 181 -5.42 -0.16 10.47
C CYS A 181 -6.59 -0.48 9.53
N ASN A 182 -6.42 -0.23 8.23
CA ASN A 182 -7.42 -0.54 7.21
C ASN A 182 -7.80 -2.03 7.22
N ASN A 183 -6.83 -2.93 7.31
CA ASN A 183 -7.09 -4.38 7.38
C ASN A 183 -7.83 -4.79 8.64
N VAL A 184 -7.49 -4.24 9.81
CA VAL A 184 -8.20 -4.50 11.08
C VAL A 184 -9.64 -3.99 11.00
N LEU A 185 -9.86 -2.80 10.44
CA LEU A 185 -11.19 -2.22 10.25
C LEU A 185 -12.02 -3.04 9.25
N LEU A 186 -11.43 -3.48 8.13
CA LEU A 186 -12.10 -4.36 7.17
C LEU A 186 -12.56 -5.67 7.80
N ARG A 187 -11.74 -6.26 8.69
CA ARG A 187 -12.12 -7.46 9.45
C ARG A 187 -13.24 -7.19 10.44
N ARG A 188 -13.18 -6.05 11.13
CA ARG A 188 -14.23 -5.63 12.08
C ARG A 188 -15.57 -5.41 11.39
N GLU A 189 -15.56 -4.82 10.19
CA GLU A 189 -16.76 -4.48 9.42
C GLU A 189 -17.09 -5.56 8.36
N ALA A 190 -16.57 -6.80 8.49
CA ALA A 190 -16.73 -7.86 7.48
C ALA A 190 -18.18 -8.27 7.22
N SER A 191 -19.08 -8.11 8.20
CA SER A 191 -20.51 -8.38 8.08
C SER A 191 -21.28 -7.35 7.25
N ARG A 192 -20.67 -6.19 6.94
CA ARG A 192 -21.31 -5.13 6.17
C ARG A 192 -21.20 -5.37 4.67
N PRO A 193 -22.11 -4.78 3.87
CA PRO A 193 -22.08 -4.92 2.42
C PRO A 193 -20.71 -4.52 1.83
N GLU A 194 -20.23 -5.31 0.88
CA GLU A 194 -18.93 -5.13 0.24
C GLU A 194 -18.84 -3.82 -0.56
N GLU A 195 -19.95 -3.42 -1.19
CA GLU A 195 -20.04 -2.23 -2.02
C GLU A 195 -19.74 -0.95 -1.24
N GLY A 196 -20.29 -0.81 -0.02
CA GLY A 196 -20.03 0.33 0.86
C GLY A 196 -18.59 0.36 1.37
N ARG A 197 -18.01 -0.80 1.67
CA ARG A 197 -16.60 -0.91 2.08
C ARG A 197 -15.65 -0.54 0.94
N SER A 198 -15.92 -1.02 -0.28
CA SER A 198 -15.15 -0.68 -1.47
C SER A 198 -15.20 0.81 -1.78
N LEU A 199 -16.42 1.40 -1.76
CA LEU A 199 -16.56 2.84 -1.96
C LEU A 199 -15.82 3.64 -0.86
N ALA A 200 -15.86 3.21 0.40
CA ALA A 200 -15.14 3.86 1.48
C ALA A 200 -13.62 3.90 1.24
N MET A 201 -13.04 2.82 0.73
CA MET A 201 -11.61 2.76 0.43
C MET A 201 -11.20 3.72 -0.69
N PHE A 202 -11.99 3.79 -1.77
CA PHE A 202 -11.73 4.74 -2.86
C PHE A 202 -12.02 6.18 -2.43
N ALA A 203 -13.10 6.43 -1.70
CA ALA A 203 -13.41 7.75 -1.14
C ALA A 203 -12.29 8.25 -0.22
N GLY A 204 -11.65 7.34 0.53
CA GLY A 204 -10.50 7.66 1.36
C GLY A 204 -9.35 8.26 0.56
N GLY A 205 -8.94 7.61 -0.52
CA GLY A 205 -7.89 8.13 -1.41
C GLY A 205 -8.25 9.50 -1.98
N ALA A 206 -9.50 9.70 -2.43
CA ALA A 206 -9.96 10.97 -2.96
C ALA A 206 -9.97 12.09 -1.91
N ILE A 207 -10.58 11.82 -0.75
CA ILE A 207 -10.81 12.82 0.31
C ILE A 207 -9.50 13.18 1.02
N VAL A 208 -8.75 12.19 1.50
CA VAL A 208 -7.55 12.45 2.30
C VAL A 208 -6.43 13.03 1.44
N ALA A 209 -6.14 12.44 0.28
CA ALA A 209 -5.12 12.99 -0.61
C ALA A 209 -5.54 14.36 -1.16
N GLY A 210 -6.83 14.55 -1.49
CA GLY A 210 -7.37 15.83 -1.95
C GLY A 210 -7.28 16.92 -0.88
N ALA A 211 -7.66 16.61 0.36
CA ALA A 211 -7.55 17.56 1.48
C ALA A 211 -6.10 17.97 1.75
N LEU A 212 -5.16 17.00 1.74
CA LEU A 212 -3.73 17.27 1.88
C LEU A 212 -3.20 18.10 0.70
N ALA A 213 -3.58 17.74 -0.53
CA ALA A 213 -3.17 18.47 -1.72
C ALA A 213 -3.65 19.92 -1.68
N LEU A 214 -4.91 20.16 -1.32
CA LEU A 214 -5.49 21.50 -1.16
C LEU A 214 -4.77 22.30 -0.07
N ALA A 215 -4.58 21.69 1.11
CA ALA A 215 -3.91 22.35 2.23
C ALA A 215 -2.46 22.75 1.89
N LEU A 216 -1.70 21.84 1.27
CA LEU A 216 -0.30 22.12 0.88
C LEU A 216 -0.21 23.10 -0.31
N THR A 217 -1.20 23.10 -1.20
CA THR A 217 -1.29 24.07 -2.28
C THR A 217 -1.60 25.48 -1.73
N ALA A 218 -2.54 25.57 -0.79
CA ALA A 218 -2.84 26.82 -0.11
C ALA A 218 -1.65 27.37 0.71
N ALA A 219 -0.82 26.47 1.27
CA ALA A 219 0.42 26.81 1.95
C ALA A 219 1.59 27.13 1.00
N GLY A 220 1.41 27.05 -0.32
CA GLY A 220 2.45 27.30 -1.33
C GLY A 220 3.52 26.20 -1.42
N SER A 221 3.33 25.05 -0.73
CA SER A 221 4.30 23.96 -0.71
C SER A 221 4.13 22.97 -1.89
N VAL A 222 2.95 22.94 -2.49
CA VAL A 222 2.61 22.08 -3.64
C VAL A 222 1.97 22.96 -4.72
N ALA A 223 2.40 22.79 -5.96
CA ALA A 223 1.77 23.48 -7.09
C ALA A 223 0.34 22.97 -7.31
N PRO A 224 -0.60 23.84 -7.74
CA PRO A 224 -1.92 23.40 -8.17
C PRO A 224 -1.80 22.44 -9.37
N PRO A 225 -2.82 21.60 -9.62
CA PRO A 225 -2.79 20.72 -10.78
C PRO A 225 -2.67 21.52 -12.07
N PRO A 226 -1.86 21.06 -13.05
CA PRO A 226 -1.72 21.74 -14.33
C PRO A 226 -3.07 21.71 -15.07
N GLY A 227 -3.23 22.64 -16.02
CA GLY A 227 -4.40 22.66 -16.92
C GLY A 227 -4.56 21.31 -17.63
N PRO A 228 -5.79 20.94 -18.00
CA PRO A 228 -6.06 19.65 -18.64
C PRO A 228 -5.32 19.56 -19.97
N ALA A 229 -4.42 18.57 -20.09
CA ALA A 229 -3.68 18.27 -21.31
C ALA A 229 -3.80 16.78 -21.65
N ALA A 230 -3.99 16.48 -22.94
CA ALA A 230 -4.22 15.11 -23.39
C ALA A 230 -3.20 14.07 -22.91
N PRO A 231 -1.87 14.34 -22.89
CA PRO A 231 -0.90 13.31 -22.51
C PRO A 231 -1.09 12.80 -21.08
N TRP A 232 -1.21 13.68 -20.09
CA TRP A 232 -1.33 13.22 -18.71
C TRP A 232 -2.75 12.75 -18.36
N LEU A 233 -3.81 13.27 -19.02
CA LEU A 233 -5.18 12.78 -18.83
C LEU A 233 -5.33 11.32 -19.24
N VAL A 234 -4.74 10.92 -20.37
CA VAL A 234 -4.77 9.52 -20.83
C VAL A 234 -4.12 8.60 -19.79
N VAL A 235 -2.97 8.97 -19.25
CA VAL A 235 -2.28 8.17 -18.22
C VAL A 235 -3.10 8.12 -16.93
N LEU A 236 -3.72 9.23 -16.51
CA LEU A 236 -4.57 9.28 -15.32
C LEU A 236 -5.80 8.39 -15.46
N VAL A 237 -6.49 8.42 -16.61
CA VAL A 237 -7.65 7.56 -16.89
C VAL A 237 -7.21 6.09 -16.94
N ALA A 238 -6.11 5.77 -17.63
CA ALA A 238 -5.57 4.42 -17.70
C ALA A 238 -5.22 3.88 -16.31
N LEU A 239 -4.59 4.69 -15.47
CA LEU A 239 -4.26 4.32 -14.08
C LEU A 239 -5.53 4.10 -13.23
N THR A 240 -6.56 4.94 -13.42
CA THR A 240 -7.86 4.76 -12.75
C THR A 240 -8.51 3.42 -13.14
N VAL A 241 -8.55 3.11 -14.43
CA VAL A 241 -9.08 1.84 -14.93
C VAL A 241 -8.27 0.66 -14.37
N ALA A 242 -6.95 0.77 -14.38
CA ALA A 242 -6.06 -0.25 -13.82
C ALA A 242 -6.33 -0.48 -12.32
N PHE A 243 -6.50 0.56 -11.53
CA PHE A 243 -6.79 0.44 -10.09
C PHE A 243 -8.19 -0.14 -9.83
N ILE A 244 -9.21 0.24 -10.59
CA ILE A 244 -10.54 -0.37 -10.48
C ILE A 244 -10.47 -1.85 -10.85
N ALA A 245 -9.86 -2.20 -12.00
CA ALA A 245 -9.71 -3.58 -12.43
C ALA A 245 -8.89 -4.42 -11.44
N SER A 246 -7.82 -3.86 -10.92
CA SER A 246 -6.97 -4.45 -9.88
C SER A 246 -7.75 -4.75 -8.60
N ASN A 247 -8.55 -3.79 -8.12
CA ASN A 247 -9.40 -4.00 -6.94
C ASN A 247 -10.45 -5.09 -7.16
N LEU A 248 -11.10 -5.11 -8.33
CA LEU A 248 -12.05 -6.18 -8.69
C LEU A 248 -11.36 -7.55 -8.76
N ALA A 249 -10.15 -7.61 -9.31
CA ALA A 249 -9.35 -8.81 -9.37
C ALA A 249 -8.95 -9.31 -7.97
N LEU A 250 -8.57 -8.39 -7.07
CA LEU A 250 -8.30 -8.70 -5.67
C LEU A 250 -9.53 -9.31 -4.98
N GLN A 251 -10.68 -8.66 -5.12
CA GLN A 251 -11.93 -9.15 -4.53
C GLN A 251 -12.32 -10.52 -5.09
N TYR A 252 -12.20 -10.71 -6.41
CA TYR A 252 -12.46 -11.99 -7.06
C TYR A 252 -11.54 -13.11 -6.53
N GLY A 253 -10.25 -12.86 -6.43
CA GLY A 253 -9.26 -13.82 -5.98
C GLY A 253 -9.40 -14.13 -4.49
N ALA A 254 -9.52 -13.09 -3.65
CA ALA A 254 -9.64 -13.22 -2.20
C ALA A 254 -10.93 -13.92 -1.76
N ALA A 255 -12.02 -13.80 -2.52
CA ALA A 255 -13.27 -14.50 -2.23
C ALA A 255 -13.21 -16.00 -2.55
N ARG A 256 -12.21 -16.49 -3.30
CA ARG A 256 -12.10 -17.86 -3.80
C ARG A 256 -10.90 -18.63 -3.26
N LEU A 257 -9.94 -17.95 -2.67
CA LEU A 257 -8.77 -18.56 -2.06
C LEU A 257 -8.78 -18.39 -0.54
N PRO A 258 -8.23 -19.36 0.20
CA PRO A 258 -7.97 -19.20 1.62
C PRO A 258 -7.08 -17.96 1.86
N ALA A 259 -7.34 -17.24 2.96
CA ALA A 259 -6.66 -15.98 3.27
C ALA A 259 -5.12 -16.10 3.27
N ASN A 260 -4.59 -17.22 3.74
CA ASN A 260 -3.16 -17.50 3.73
C ASN A 260 -2.59 -17.61 2.30
N ARG A 261 -3.28 -18.29 1.38
CA ARG A 261 -2.86 -18.38 -0.03
C ARG A 261 -2.96 -17.03 -0.71
N THR A 262 -4.03 -16.27 -0.47
CA THR A 262 -4.19 -14.90 -0.96
C THR A 262 -2.99 -14.04 -0.53
N ALA A 263 -2.63 -14.07 0.75
CA ALA A 263 -1.52 -13.28 1.27
C ALA A 263 -0.16 -13.70 0.67
N VAL A 264 0.08 -15.00 0.46
CA VAL A 264 1.31 -15.48 -0.23
C VAL A 264 1.40 -14.95 -1.66
N VAL A 265 0.29 -15.05 -2.42
CA VAL A 265 0.27 -14.55 -3.80
C VAL A 265 0.49 -13.03 -3.84
N MET A 266 -0.10 -12.30 -2.92
CA MET A 266 0.08 -10.83 -2.84
C MET A 266 1.54 -10.40 -2.60
N LEU A 267 2.40 -11.25 -2.00
CA LEU A 267 3.83 -10.95 -1.87
C LEU A 267 4.56 -10.85 -3.23
N THR A 268 3.96 -11.32 -4.32
CA THR A 268 4.50 -11.10 -5.67
C THR A 268 4.54 -9.63 -6.07
N GLU A 269 3.79 -8.76 -5.39
CA GLU A 269 3.88 -7.30 -5.55
C GLU A 269 5.31 -6.79 -5.29
N VAL A 270 5.97 -7.29 -4.24
CA VAL A 270 7.37 -6.93 -3.94
C VAL A 270 8.30 -7.33 -5.10
N VAL A 271 8.03 -8.48 -5.71
CA VAL A 271 8.82 -8.96 -6.87
C VAL A 271 8.60 -8.03 -8.06
N PHE A 272 7.35 -7.70 -8.40
CA PHE A 272 7.04 -6.78 -9.50
C PHE A 272 7.60 -5.38 -9.26
N ALA A 273 7.47 -4.86 -8.04
CA ALA A 273 8.03 -3.56 -7.66
C ALA A 273 9.56 -3.55 -7.82
N SER A 274 10.24 -4.58 -7.30
CA SER A 274 11.69 -4.67 -7.37
C SER A 274 12.19 -4.83 -8.81
N LEU A 275 11.61 -5.76 -9.57
CA LEU A 275 12.01 -5.99 -10.96
C LEU A 275 11.75 -4.79 -11.86
N SER A 276 10.57 -4.16 -11.73
CA SER A 276 10.26 -2.95 -12.50
C SER A 276 11.14 -1.77 -12.10
N ALA A 277 11.44 -1.61 -10.81
CA ALA A 277 12.32 -0.56 -10.32
C ALA A 277 13.75 -0.72 -10.85
N LEU A 278 14.30 -1.93 -10.85
CA LEU A 278 15.62 -2.23 -11.43
C LEU A 278 15.65 -2.00 -12.94
N ALA A 279 14.60 -2.44 -13.66
CA ALA A 279 14.53 -2.33 -15.10
C ALA A 279 14.33 -0.89 -15.61
N LEU A 280 13.57 -0.07 -14.87
CA LEU A 280 13.15 1.27 -15.27
C LEU A 280 13.82 2.40 -14.47
N GLY A 281 14.84 2.09 -13.66
CA GLY A 281 15.59 3.09 -12.90
C GLY A 281 14.81 3.70 -11.72
N GLY A 282 13.85 2.95 -11.16
CA GLY A 282 13.05 3.38 -10.01
C GLY A 282 13.75 3.18 -8.66
N GLY A 283 14.86 2.46 -8.61
CA GLY A 283 15.62 2.15 -7.41
C GLY A 283 16.78 1.22 -7.68
N ALA A 284 17.59 0.94 -6.66
CA ALA A 284 18.73 0.02 -6.74
C ALA A 284 18.60 -1.08 -5.68
N LEU A 285 18.87 -2.32 -6.04
CA LEU A 285 18.90 -3.43 -5.11
C LEU A 285 20.31 -3.56 -4.51
N THR A 286 20.50 -2.95 -3.35
CA THR A 286 21.73 -3.13 -2.57
C THR A 286 21.67 -4.43 -1.76
N ALA A 287 22.84 -4.97 -1.36
CA ALA A 287 22.89 -6.14 -0.47
C ALA A 287 22.08 -5.93 0.82
N ARG A 288 22.08 -4.71 1.35
CA ARG A 288 21.31 -4.32 2.53
C ARG A 288 19.80 -4.41 2.28
N LEU A 289 19.29 -3.86 1.17
CA LEU A 289 17.89 -3.97 0.80
C LEU A 289 17.48 -5.42 0.52
N ALA A 290 18.37 -6.22 -0.06
CA ALA A 290 18.12 -7.64 -0.27
C ALA A 290 18.00 -8.41 1.06
N ILE A 291 18.94 -8.22 1.99
CA ILE A 291 18.92 -8.92 3.29
C ILE A 291 17.76 -8.43 4.16
N GLY A 292 17.62 -7.12 4.34
CA GLY A 292 16.53 -6.56 5.14
C GLY A 292 15.16 -6.88 4.55
N GLY A 293 15.03 -6.81 3.23
CA GLY A 293 13.84 -7.19 2.48
C GLY A 293 13.49 -8.68 2.65
N ALA A 294 14.46 -9.58 2.59
CA ALA A 294 14.25 -11.00 2.81
C ALA A 294 13.68 -11.28 4.22
N LEU A 295 14.15 -10.56 5.24
CA LEU A 295 13.62 -10.69 6.60
C LEU A 295 12.18 -10.15 6.72
N ILE A 296 11.87 -8.99 6.12
CA ILE A 296 10.52 -8.40 6.13
C ILE A 296 9.55 -9.32 5.39
N VAL A 297 9.90 -9.72 4.16
CA VAL A 297 9.08 -10.62 3.33
C VAL A 297 8.94 -11.99 3.98
N GLY A 298 10.02 -12.52 4.59
CA GLY A 298 9.99 -13.76 5.37
C GLY A 298 9.02 -13.69 6.55
N GLY A 299 8.99 -12.58 7.29
CA GLY A 299 8.01 -12.32 8.35
C GLY A 299 6.58 -12.26 7.83
N ALA A 300 6.34 -11.61 6.67
CA ALA A 300 5.04 -11.55 6.02
C ALA A 300 4.60 -12.93 5.51
N LEU A 301 5.52 -13.72 4.95
CA LEU A 301 5.26 -15.07 4.49
C LEU A 301 4.89 -16.01 5.65
N LEU A 302 5.59 -15.92 6.78
CA LEU A 302 5.22 -16.66 8.00
C LEU A 302 3.81 -16.31 8.48
N ALA A 303 3.39 -15.03 8.36
CA ALA A 303 2.01 -14.63 8.66
C ALA A 303 1.01 -15.29 7.71
N ALA A 304 1.35 -15.34 6.42
CA ALA A 304 0.49 -15.89 5.39
C ALA A 304 0.33 -17.42 5.46
N LEU A 305 1.31 -18.13 6.00
CA LEU A 305 1.30 -19.60 6.14
C LEU A 305 0.61 -20.09 7.43
N GLU A 306 0.22 -19.20 8.34
CA GLU A 306 -0.52 -19.62 9.52
C GLU A 306 -1.93 -20.09 9.15
N PRO A 307 -2.39 -21.23 9.69
CA PRO A 307 -3.79 -21.66 9.56
C PRO A 307 -4.69 -20.56 10.14
N GLY A 308 -5.65 -20.09 9.34
CA GLY A 308 -6.67 -19.16 9.84
C GLY A 308 -7.41 -19.81 11.03
N ARG A 309 -7.51 -19.09 12.14
CA ARG A 309 -8.38 -19.44 13.26
C ARG A 309 -9.81 -19.04 12.97
#